data_07b9e2e345b24d713b006063e70acf7c
#
_entry.id   07b9e2e345b24d713b006063e70acf7c
#
_cell.length_a   1.000
_cell.length_b   1.000
_cell.length_c   1.000
_cell.angle_alpha   90.00
_cell.angle_beta   90.00
_cell.angle_gamma   90.00
#
_symmetry.space_group_name_H-M   'P 1'
#
loop_
_entity.id
_entity.type
_entity.pdbx_description
1 polymer ?
#
loop_
_entity_poly.entity_id
_entity_poly.type
_entity_poly.pdbx_seq_one_letter_code
_entity_poly.pdbx_strand_id
1 'polypeptide(L)'
;MKLIRDRTKEHSPMVLLTLLSIVQALALELLWSQVRESAYLFDVSWTALLTWIQVAASFLGIVVIWVVYASITMRFRWVPSTSDSVYPFIIGVLELTLVETLSPEYMGWWFVCLALIFGLMTWVSHMTMRRARLDGENDEFFTSLEPATPRDFYPAFIIIFGFILVGAYLTVSGDRGIVALIAVIAALAVLVRQLIVTARFWEVSVAD
;
A
#
# COMPACT_ATOMS: atom_id res chain seq x y z
N MET A 1 -2.68 -12.80 -33.43
CA MET A 1 -2.63 -11.78 -32.38
C MET A 1 -3.67 -11.98 -31.28
N LYS A 2 -4.95 -12.26 -31.58
CA LYS A 2 -6.01 -12.50 -30.57
C LYS A 2 -5.60 -13.57 -29.53
N LEU A 3 -5.09 -14.72 -29.98
CA LEU A 3 -4.68 -15.83 -29.13
C LEU A 3 -3.57 -15.49 -28.12
N ILE A 4 -2.61 -14.64 -28.49
CA ILE A 4 -1.53 -14.18 -27.58
C ILE A 4 -2.11 -13.26 -26.51
N ARG A 5 -2.98 -12.33 -26.91
CA ARG A 5 -3.64 -11.40 -26.00
C ARG A 5 -4.48 -12.13 -24.94
N ASP A 6 -5.27 -13.12 -25.37
CA ASP A 6 -6.14 -13.89 -24.48
C ASP A 6 -5.29 -14.71 -23.47
N ARG A 7 -4.23 -15.40 -23.94
CA ARG A 7 -3.29 -16.12 -23.08
C ARG A 7 -2.60 -15.20 -22.06
N THR A 8 -2.21 -14.01 -22.49
CA THR A 8 -1.54 -13.05 -21.59
C THR A 8 -2.49 -12.55 -20.51
N LYS A 9 -3.76 -12.27 -20.85
CA LYS A 9 -4.78 -11.90 -19.86
C LYS A 9 -5.02 -13.01 -18.82
N GLU A 10 -5.02 -14.27 -19.27
CA GLU A 10 -5.30 -15.42 -18.40
C GLU A 10 -4.17 -15.67 -17.38
N HIS A 11 -2.92 -15.55 -17.79
CA HIS A 11 -1.78 -15.90 -16.94
C HIS A 11 -1.19 -14.73 -16.14
N SER A 12 -1.40 -13.50 -16.59
CA SER A 12 -0.82 -12.30 -15.98
C SER A 12 -1.22 -12.11 -14.50
N PRO A 13 -2.48 -12.33 -14.06
CA PRO A 13 -2.85 -12.21 -12.66
C PRO A 13 -2.01 -13.11 -11.75
N MET A 14 -1.82 -14.36 -12.12
CA MET A 14 -1.03 -15.30 -11.34
C MET A 14 0.44 -14.88 -11.22
N VAL A 15 1.04 -14.42 -12.32
CA VAL A 15 2.44 -13.96 -12.32
C VAL A 15 2.61 -12.73 -11.43
N LEU A 16 1.71 -11.75 -11.54
CA LEU A 16 1.75 -10.53 -10.75
C LEU A 16 1.56 -10.80 -9.25
N LEU A 17 0.61 -11.66 -8.89
CA LEU A 17 0.39 -12.05 -7.49
C LEU A 17 1.57 -12.85 -6.94
N THR A 18 2.18 -13.73 -7.73
CA THR A 18 3.37 -14.47 -7.30
C THR A 18 4.54 -13.52 -7.04
N LEU A 19 4.81 -12.57 -7.94
CA LEU A 19 5.86 -11.58 -7.76
C LEU A 19 5.62 -10.74 -6.49
N LEU A 20 4.40 -10.24 -6.33
CA LEU A 20 4.05 -9.46 -5.15
C LEU A 20 4.18 -10.28 -3.87
N SER A 21 3.73 -11.55 -3.86
CA SER A 21 3.83 -12.42 -2.68
C SER A 21 5.28 -12.68 -2.26
N ILE A 22 6.19 -12.81 -3.21
CA ILE A 22 7.63 -12.95 -2.92
C ILE A 22 8.16 -11.66 -2.25
N VAL A 23 7.82 -10.52 -2.81
CA VAL A 23 8.21 -9.21 -2.26
C VAL A 23 7.66 -9.01 -0.84
N GLN A 24 6.40 -9.34 -0.63
CA GLN A 24 5.74 -9.24 0.68
C GLN A 24 6.39 -10.17 1.72
N ALA A 25 6.75 -11.39 1.33
CA ALA A 25 7.45 -12.31 2.21
C ALA A 25 8.80 -11.76 2.67
N LEU A 26 9.57 -11.15 1.74
CA LEU A 26 10.84 -10.50 2.07
C LEU A 26 10.65 -9.28 3.00
N ALA A 27 9.63 -8.47 2.75
CA ALA A 27 9.32 -7.31 3.61
C ALA A 27 8.91 -7.73 5.02
N LEU A 28 8.12 -8.81 5.16
CA LEU A 28 7.72 -9.36 6.45
C LEU A 28 8.90 -10.00 7.19
N GLU A 29 9.79 -10.69 6.49
CA GLU A 29 11.00 -11.25 7.08
C GLU A 29 11.92 -10.14 7.61
N LEU A 30 12.12 -9.08 6.81
CA LEU A 30 12.89 -7.92 7.24
C LEU A 30 12.26 -7.23 8.45
N LEU A 31 10.93 -7.06 8.44
CA LEU A 31 10.18 -6.48 9.56
C LEU A 31 10.40 -7.30 10.84
N TRP A 32 10.33 -8.61 10.73
CA TRP A 32 10.59 -9.51 11.88
C TRP A 32 12.05 -9.45 12.34
N SER A 33 13.01 -9.37 11.42
CA SER A 33 14.43 -9.21 11.75
C SER A 33 14.69 -7.90 12.51
N GLN A 34 14.12 -6.78 12.03
CA GLN A 34 14.21 -5.49 12.71
C GLN A 34 13.64 -5.51 14.13
N VAL A 35 12.49 -6.14 14.33
CA VAL A 35 11.90 -6.31 15.67
C VAL A 35 12.82 -7.13 16.57
N ARG A 36 13.34 -8.23 16.09
CA ARG A 36 14.19 -9.15 16.87
C ARG A 36 15.54 -8.54 17.25
N GLU A 37 16.12 -7.73 16.35
CA GLU A 37 17.42 -7.10 16.54
C GLU A 37 17.35 -5.82 17.38
N SER A 38 16.17 -5.23 17.52
CA SER A 38 15.94 -3.98 18.25
C SER A 38 15.65 -4.25 19.73
N ALA A 39 16.68 -4.46 20.53
CA ALA A 39 16.55 -4.79 21.96
C ALA A 39 15.70 -3.76 22.75
N TYR A 40 15.76 -2.48 22.39
CA TYR A 40 15.00 -1.40 23.04
C TYR A 40 13.47 -1.55 22.89
N LEU A 41 12.99 -2.32 21.93
CA LEU A 41 11.56 -2.59 21.77
C LEU A 41 10.96 -3.36 22.94
N PHE A 42 11.78 -4.10 23.67
CA PHE A 42 11.36 -4.91 24.82
C PHE A 42 11.49 -4.15 26.13
N ASP A 43 11.94 -2.90 26.10
CA ASP A 43 11.99 -2.02 27.24
C ASP A 43 10.65 -1.30 27.44
N VAL A 44 10.27 -1.02 28.70
CA VAL A 44 9.11 -0.18 29.00
C VAL A 44 9.52 1.28 28.83
N SER A 45 9.50 1.77 27.59
CA SER A 45 9.93 3.11 27.25
C SER A 45 9.00 3.78 26.23
N TRP A 46 9.03 5.10 26.22
CA TRP A 46 8.29 5.90 25.22
C TRP A 46 8.74 5.60 23.77
N THR A 47 10.03 5.40 23.60
CA THR A 47 10.65 5.02 22.34
C THR A 47 10.10 3.68 21.84
N ALA A 48 10.03 2.67 22.72
CA ALA A 48 9.47 1.37 22.39
C ALA A 48 8.00 1.50 21.96
N LEU A 49 7.18 2.27 22.70
CA LEU A 49 5.78 2.49 22.33
C LEU A 49 5.63 3.07 20.93
N LEU A 50 6.36 4.14 20.60
CA LEU A 50 6.31 4.76 19.28
C LEU A 50 6.71 3.77 18.19
N THR A 51 7.78 3.02 18.39
CA THR A 51 8.27 2.07 17.39
C THR A 51 7.33 0.87 17.26
N TRP A 52 6.71 0.37 18.33
CA TRP A 52 5.70 -0.68 18.22
C TRP A 52 4.50 -0.26 17.38
N ILE A 53 4.06 0.99 17.49
CA ILE A 53 2.97 1.51 16.64
C ILE A 53 3.44 1.61 15.17
N GLN A 54 4.70 2.03 14.92
CA GLN A 54 5.28 2.01 13.57
C GLN A 54 5.36 0.57 13.01
N VAL A 55 5.79 -0.41 13.81
CA VAL A 55 5.82 -1.84 13.43
C VAL A 55 4.43 -2.31 13.05
N ALA A 56 3.43 -2.03 13.90
CA ALA A 56 2.04 -2.41 13.62
C ALA A 56 1.51 -1.74 12.34
N ALA A 57 1.81 -0.45 12.14
CA ALA A 57 1.42 0.27 10.94
C ALA A 57 2.14 -0.26 9.69
N SER A 58 3.44 -0.58 9.77
CA SER A 58 4.19 -1.16 8.65
C SER A 58 3.66 -2.55 8.29
N PHE A 59 3.43 -3.42 9.27
CA PHE A 59 2.80 -4.73 9.05
C PHE A 59 1.44 -4.58 8.35
N LEU A 60 0.58 -3.70 8.88
CA LEU A 60 -0.74 -3.46 8.28
C LEU A 60 -0.62 -2.87 6.88
N GLY A 61 0.34 -1.99 6.62
CA GLY A 61 0.63 -1.42 5.31
C GLY A 61 0.96 -2.51 4.28
N ILE A 62 1.86 -3.43 4.64
CA ILE A 62 2.23 -4.59 3.82
C ILE A 62 0.98 -5.43 3.49
N VAL A 63 0.16 -5.74 4.51
CA VAL A 63 -1.09 -6.50 4.32
C VAL A 63 -2.08 -5.76 3.41
N VAL A 64 -2.27 -4.45 3.60
CA VAL A 64 -3.17 -3.63 2.79
C VAL A 64 -2.74 -3.62 1.32
N ILE A 65 -1.46 -3.48 1.04
CA ILE A 65 -0.92 -3.51 -0.34
C ILE A 65 -1.28 -4.83 -1.00
N TRP A 66 -1.04 -5.95 -0.30
CA TRP A 66 -1.37 -7.27 -0.83
C TRP A 66 -2.87 -7.43 -1.10
N VAL A 67 -3.72 -7.06 -0.13
CA VAL A 67 -5.18 -7.18 -0.25
C VAL A 67 -5.72 -6.32 -1.39
N VAL A 68 -5.27 -5.06 -1.51
CA VAL A 68 -5.68 -4.16 -2.61
C VAL A 68 -5.26 -4.73 -3.96
N TYR A 69 -4.00 -5.15 -4.08
CA TYR A 69 -3.47 -5.67 -5.34
C TYR A 69 -4.16 -6.98 -5.74
N ALA A 70 -4.33 -7.91 -4.79
CA ALA A 70 -5.02 -9.17 -5.00
C ALA A 70 -6.49 -8.94 -5.41
N SER A 71 -7.19 -8.03 -4.73
CA SER A 71 -8.58 -7.69 -5.04
C SER A 71 -8.75 -7.20 -6.47
N ILE A 72 -7.87 -6.31 -6.95
CA ILE A 72 -7.92 -5.79 -8.32
C ILE A 72 -7.56 -6.88 -9.32
N THR A 73 -6.49 -7.62 -9.05
CA THR A 73 -5.91 -8.60 -9.99
C THR A 73 -6.80 -9.83 -10.17
N MET A 74 -7.49 -10.28 -9.13
CA MET A 74 -8.40 -11.43 -9.23
C MET A 74 -9.76 -11.06 -9.82
N ARG A 75 -10.16 -9.81 -9.71
CA ARG A 75 -11.50 -9.38 -10.10
C ARG A 75 -11.60 -8.90 -11.53
N PHE A 76 -10.58 -8.20 -12.03
CA PHE A 76 -10.63 -7.57 -13.33
C PHE A 76 -9.67 -8.23 -14.32
N ARG A 77 -10.08 -8.25 -15.57
CA ARG A 77 -9.25 -8.66 -16.70
C ARG A 77 -8.82 -7.44 -17.48
N TRP A 78 -7.55 -7.37 -17.80
CA TRP A 78 -6.98 -6.35 -18.70
C TRP A 78 -5.78 -6.91 -19.46
N VAL A 79 -5.42 -6.26 -20.54
CA VAL A 79 -4.16 -6.59 -21.24
C VAL A 79 -3.00 -5.95 -20.45
N PRO A 80 -2.13 -6.74 -19.85
CA PRO A 80 -1.01 -6.22 -19.06
C PRO A 80 -0.03 -5.46 -19.94
N SER A 81 0.63 -4.47 -19.35
CA SER A 81 1.76 -3.75 -19.94
C SER A 81 3.04 -4.12 -19.20
N THR A 82 4.18 -3.79 -19.80
CA THR A 82 5.49 -3.97 -19.14
C THR A 82 5.56 -3.26 -17.79
N SER A 83 4.90 -2.11 -17.65
CA SER A 83 4.83 -1.38 -16.38
C SER A 83 4.20 -2.20 -15.25
N ASP A 84 3.20 -3.04 -15.56
CA ASP A 84 2.52 -3.84 -14.55
C ASP A 84 3.46 -4.85 -13.90
N SER A 85 4.45 -5.35 -14.64
CA SER A 85 5.49 -6.23 -14.11
C SER A 85 6.56 -5.48 -13.30
N VAL A 86 6.72 -4.18 -13.50
CA VAL A 86 7.71 -3.36 -12.78
C VAL A 86 7.17 -2.85 -11.44
N TYR A 87 5.87 -2.57 -11.36
CA TYR A 87 5.27 -2.02 -10.13
C TYR A 87 5.51 -2.86 -8.87
N PRO A 88 5.40 -4.21 -8.87
CA PRO A 88 5.70 -5.01 -7.69
C PRO A 88 7.12 -4.80 -7.15
N PHE A 89 8.11 -4.62 -8.02
CA PHE A 89 9.50 -4.36 -7.59
C PHE A 89 9.65 -2.97 -6.97
N ILE A 90 9.02 -1.94 -7.55
CA ILE A 90 9.06 -0.59 -6.96
C ILE A 90 8.37 -0.58 -5.60
N ILE A 91 7.22 -1.24 -5.48
CA ILE A 91 6.50 -1.42 -4.21
C ILE A 91 7.44 -2.10 -3.20
N GLY A 92 8.09 -3.19 -3.60
CA GLY A 92 9.01 -3.91 -2.74
C GLY A 92 10.17 -3.07 -2.23
N VAL A 93 10.81 -2.30 -3.10
CA VAL A 93 11.88 -1.38 -2.67
C VAL A 93 11.37 -0.37 -1.64
N LEU A 94 10.17 0.18 -1.85
CA LEU A 94 9.57 1.14 -0.91
C LEU A 94 9.19 0.47 0.41
N GLU A 95 8.67 -0.76 0.40
CA GLU A 95 8.34 -1.52 1.62
C GLU A 95 9.60 -1.88 2.42
N LEU A 96 10.65 -2.37 1.76
CA LEU A 96 11.92 -2.64 2.41
C LEU A 96 12.50 -1.36 3.02
N THR A 97 12.47 -0.24 2.28
CA THR A 97 12.92 1.06 2.80
C THR A 97 12.07 1.53 3.97
N LEU A 98 10.74 1.32 3.92
CA LEU A 98 9.83 1.63 5.03
C LEU A 98 10.23 0.86 6.30
N VAL A 99 10.54 -0.42 6.17
CA VAL A 99 10.96 -1.26 7.29
C VAL A 99 12.33 -0.85 7.82
N GLU A 100 13.30 -0.53 6.95
CA GLU A 100 14.62 -0.03 7.36
C GLU A 100 14.55 1.31 8.12
N THR A 101 13.50 2.09 7.92
CA THR A 101 13.28 3.35 8.65
C THR A 101 12.53 3.18 9.97
N LEU A 102 12.35 1.95 10.46
CA LEU A 102 11.71 1.65 11.74
C LEU A 102 12.60 2.00 12.92
N SER A 103 12.62 3.28 13.24
CA SER A 103 13.18 3.78 14.49
C SER A 103 12.67 5.20 14.74
N PRO A 104 12.70 5.69 15.99
CA PRO A 104 12.32 7.07 16.26
C PRO A 104 13.22 8.10 15.54
N GLU A 105 14.47 7.76 15.27
CA GLU A 105 15.40 8.66 14.56
C GLU A 105 15.00 8.88 13.10
N TYR A 106 14.52 7.85 12.44
CA TYR A 106 14.11 7.88 11.04
C TYR A 106 12.59 8.00 10.84
N MET A 107 11.82 8.30 11.91
CA MET A 107 10.36 8.38 11.85
C MET A 107 9.85 9.35 10.77
N GLY A 108 10.52 10.47 10.55
CA GLY A 108 10.15 11.40 9.49
C GLY A 108 10.29 10.76 8.10
N TRP A 109 11.37 10.04 7.85
CA TRP A 109 11.57 9.31 6.60
C TRP A 109 10.58 8.16 6.42
N TRP A 110 10.20 7.50 7.51
CA TRP A 110 9.15 6.48 7.51
C TRP A 110 7.82 7.05 6.99
N PHE A 111 7.42 8.26 7.41
CA PHE A 111 6.23 8.93 6.88
C PHE A 111 6.38 9.29 5.39
N VAL A 112 7.55 9.71 4.94
CA VAL A 112 7.83 9.97 3.53
C VAL A 112 7.68 8.68 2.71
N CYS A 113 8.21 7.55 3.19
CA CYS A 113 8.03 6.25 2.54
C CYS A 113 6.56 5.85 2.46
N LEU A 114 5.77 6.04 3.54
CA LEU A 114 4.33 5.82 3.51
C LEU A 114 3.64 6.67 2.46
N ALA A 115 3.99 7.96 2.36
CA ALA A 115 3.42 8.85 1.35
C ALA A 115 3.71 8.36 -0.07
N LEU A 116 4.94 7.92 -0.34
CA LEU A 116 5.34 7.38 -1.64
C LEU A 116 4.59 6.09 -1.97
N ILE A 117 4.43 5.19 -1.01
CA ILE A 117 3.65 3.95 -1.17
C ILE A 117 2.19 4.28 -1.48
N PHE A 118 1.55 5.17 -0.71
CA PHE A 118 0.17 5.59 -0.96
C PHE A 118 0.01 6.22 -2.33
N GLY A 119 0.94 7.09 -2.74
CA GLY A 119 0.95 7.70 -4.07
C GLY A 119 1.07 6.67 -5.18
N LEU A 120 2.03 5.75 -5.06
CA LEU A 120 2.25 4.69 -6.03
C LEU A 120 1.03 3.76 -6.13
N MET A 121 0.48 3.30 -4.99
CA MET A 121 -0.69 2.42 -4.96
C MET A 121 -1.93 3.11 -5.55
N THR A 122 -2.15 4.40 -5.26
CA THR A 122 -3.23 5.19 -5.87
C THR A 122 -3.06 5.26 -7.38
N TRP A 123 -1.85 5.54 -7.86
CA TRP A 123 -1.52 5.59 -9.28
C TRP A 123 -1.73 4.24 -9.97
N VAL A 124 -1.16 3.17 -9.43
CA VAL A 124 -1.26 1.81 -10.00
C VAL A 124 -2.71 1.37 -10.06
N SER A 125 -3.46 1.54 -8.97
CA SER A 125 -4.89 1.18 -8.93
C SER A 125 -5.70 1.95 -9.98
N HIS A 126 -5.47 3.27 -10.11
CA HIS A 126 -6.16 4.08 -11.11
C HIS A 126 -5.84 3.62 -12.54
N MET A 127 -4.57 3.40 -12.85
CA MET A 127 -4.15 2.98 -14.19
C MET A 127 -4.67 1.60 -14.55
N THR A 128 -4.69 0.68 -13.59
CA THR A 128 -5.23 -0.67 -13.77
C THR A 128 -6.75 -0.62 -14.00
N MET A 129 -7.49 0.12 -13.17
CA MET A 129 -8.94 0.28 -13.32
C MET A 129 -9.32 0.96 -14.65
N ARG A 130 -8.53 1.94 -15.09
CA ARG A 130 -8.73 2.57 -16.41
C ARG A 130 -8.57 1.57 -17.55
N ARG A 131 -7.59 0.67 -17.48
CA ARG A 131 -7.39 -0.38 -18.50
C ARG A 131 -8.47 -1.45 -18.42
N ALA A 132 -8.84 -1.87 -17.20
CA ALA A 132 -9.90 -2.83 -16.98
C ALA A 132 -11.23 -2.34 -17.58
N ARG A 133 -11.55 -1.04 -17.47
CA ARG A 133 -12.75 -0.43 -18.06
C ARG A 133 -12.77 -0.48 -19.60
N LEU A 134 -11.61 -0.57 -20.25
CA LEU A 134 -11.52 -0.68 -21.72
C LEU A 134 -11.66 -2.13 -22.23
N ASP A 135 -11.82 -3.08 -21.33
CA ASP A 135 -11.94 -4.49 -21.66
C ASP A 135 -13.39 -4.96 -21.49
N GLY A 136 -14.03 -5.37 -22.60
CA GLY A 136 -15.43 -5.74 -22.63
C GLY A 136 -15.81 -6.90 -21.72
N GLU A 137 -14.84 -7.70 -21.23
CA GLU A 137 -15.09 -8.75 -20.23
C GLU A 137 -15.49 -8.20 -18.85
N ASN A 138 -15.27 -6.88 -18.61
CA ASN A 138 -15.62 -6.20 -17.38
C ASN A 138 -16.82 -5.24 -17.53
N ASP A 139 -17.50 -5.22 -18.67
CA ASP A 139 -18.56 -4.25 -18.98
C ASP A 139 -19.71 -4.28 -17.97
N GLU A 140 -20.11 -5.47 -17.50
CA GLU A 140 -21.18 -5.63 -16.54
C GLU A 140 -20.90 -4.82 -15.26
N PHE A 141 -19.68 -4.90 -14.73
CA PHE A 141 -19.28 -4.15 -13.56
C PHE A 141 -19.21 -2.64 -13.83
N PHE A 142 -18.63 -2.23 -14.95
CA PHE A 142 -18.42 -0.81 -15.24
C PHE A 142 -19.66 -0.08 -15.80
N THR A 143 -20.72 -0.80 -16.17
CA THR A 143 -21.99 -0.19 -16.58
C THR A 143 -22.66 0.56 -15.43
N SER A 144 -22.52 0.09 -14.20
CA SER A 144 -23.08 0.70 -12.99
C SER A 144 -22.19 1.78 -12.35
N LEU A 145 -20.95 1.93 -12.80
CA LEU A 145 -19.97 2.81 -12.19
C LEU A 145 -19.55 3.95 -13.13
N GLU A 146 -19.66 5.18 -12.67
CA GLU A 146 -19.12 6.32 -13.38
C GLU A 146 -17.57 6.31 -13.42
N PRO A 147 -16.95 6.87 -14.45
CA PRO A 147 -15.50 7.06 -14.49
C PRO A 147 -15.05 7.95 -13.34
N ALA A 148 -13.91 7.56 -12.72
CA ALA A 148 -13.33 8.34 -11.65
C ALA A 148 -13.00 9.76 -12.10
N THR A 149 -13.43 10.73 -11.30
CA THR A 149 -13.17 12.15 -11.47
C THR A 149 -11.99 12.61 -10.61
N PRO A 150 -11.36 13.76 -10.85
CA PRO A 150 -10.31 14.28 -9.98
C PRO A 150 -10.73 14.43 -8.51
N ARG A 151 -12.03 14.60 -8.24
CA ARG A 151 -12.55 14.71 -6.87
C ARG A 151 -12.44 13.45 -6.04
N ASP A 152 -12.49 12.30 -6.70
CA ASP A 152 -12.40 10.98 -6.05
C ASP A 152 -11.00 10.72 -5.49
N PHE A 153 -9.99 11.45 -5.97
CA PHE A 153 -8.61 11.37 -5.51
C PHE A 153 -8.27 12.34 -4.37
N TYR A 154 -9.15 13.30 -4.03
CA TYR A 154 -8.88 14.26 -2.95
C TYR A 154 -8.53 13.59 -1.62
N PRO A 155 -9.23 12.55 -1.16
CA PRO A 155 -8.85 11.87 0.08
C PRO A 155 -7.44 11.30 0.04
N ALA A 156 -7.04 10.70 -1.10
CA ALA A 156 -5.69 10.17 -1.27
C ALA A 156 -4.64 11.28 -1.25
N PHE A 157 -4.87 12.38 -1.96
CA PHE A 157 -3.96 13.53 -1.96
C PHE A 157 -3.81 14.16 -0.58
N ILE A 158 -4.89 14.28 0.19
CA ILE A 158 -4.85 14.79 1.56
C ILE A 158 -3.97 13.89 2.43
N ILE A 159 -4.11 12.57 2.33
CA ILE A 159 -3.31 11.61 3.08
C ILE A 159 -1.83 11.71 2.68
N ILE A 160 -1.53 11.67 1.37
CA ILE A 160 -0.16 11.74 0.85
C ILE A 160 0.52 13.03 1.31
N PHE A 161 -0.15 14.16 1.10
CA PHE A 161 0.40 15.46 1.48
C PHE A 161 0.54 15.60 3.01
N GLY A 162 -0.43 15.08 3.76
CA GLY A 162 -0.37 15.03 5.22
C GLY A 162 0.84 14.23 5.72
N PHE A 163 1.11 13.06 5.14
CA PHE A 163 2.29 12.25 5.49
C PHE A 163 3.61 12.95 5.12
N ILE A 164 3.67 13.64 3.97
CA ILE A 164 4.87 14.42 3.59
C ILE A 164 5.10 15.56 4.59
N LEU A 165 4.07 16.31 4.96
CA LEU A 165 4.19 17.42 5.93
C LEU A 165 4.61 16.93 7.31
N VAL A 166 3.99 15.87 7.80
CA VAL A 166 4.35 15.24 9.08
C VAL A 166 5.78 14.71 9.02
N GLY A 167 6.15 14.01 7.95
CA GLY A 167 7.51 13.52 7.74
C GLY A 167 8.54 14.62 7.76
N ALA A 168 8.30 15.71 7.03
CA ALA A 168 9.16 16.90 7.01
C ALA A 168 9.29 17.54 8.39
N TYR A 169 8.15 17.74 9.08
CA TYR A 169 8.12 18.29 10.44
C TYR A 169 8.97 17.45 11.40
N LEU A 170 8.73 16.12 11.46
CA LEU A 170 9.44 15.22 12.37
C LEU A 170 10.92 15.10 12.06
N THR A 171 11.31 15.23 10.78
CA THR A 171 12.72 15.23 10.37
C THR A 171 13.43 16.51 10.82
N VAL A 172 12.79 17.67 10.66
CA VAL A 172 13.39 18.97 10.97
C VAL A 172 13.37 19.25 12.48
N SER A 173 12.24 18.98 13.15
CA SER A 173 12.08 19.25 14.59
C SER A 173 12.79 18.24 15.49
N GLY A 174 13.01 17.02 14.99
CA GLY A 174 13.45 15.90 15.83
C GLY A 174 12.44 15.49 16.91
N ASP A 175 11.17 15.93 16.80
CA ASP A 175 10.14 15.63 17.82
C ASP A 175 9.87 14.13 17.91
N ARG A 176 9.89 13.63 19.15
CA ARG A 176 9.57 12.23 19.53
C ARG A 176 8.54 12.20 20.65
N GLY A 177 7.82 13.29 20.85
CA GLY A 177 6.83 13.46 21.89
C GLY A 177 5.40 13.10 21.44
N ILE A 178 4.45 13.84 21.99
CA ILE A 178 3.00 13.60 21.76
C ILE A 178 2.61 13.82 20.29
N VAL A 179 3.25 14.76 19.59
CA VAL A 179 2.94 14.99 18.17
C VAL A 179 3.32 13.78 17.34
N ALA A 180 4.50 13.20 17.59
CA ALA A 180 4.91 11.96 16.94
C ALA A 180 3.94 10.80 17.22
N LEU A 181 3.49 10.66 18.48
CA LEU A 181 2.50 9.64 18.85
C LEU A 181 1.17 9.81 18.09
N ILE A 182 0.62 11.03 18.09
CA ILE A 182 -0.63 11.32 17.36
C ILE A 182 -0.44 11.01 15.88
N ALA A 183 0.69 11.37 15.30
CA ALA A 183 0.98 11.14 13.89
C ALA A 183 1.01 9.62 13.53
N VAL A 184 1.73 8.79 14.32
CA VAL A 184 1.79 7.34 14.03
C VAL A 184 0.46 6.64 14.27
N ILE A 185 -0.32 7.07 15.29
CA ILE A 185 -1.69 6.57 15.51
C ILE A 185 -2.60 6.96 14.33
N ALA A 186 -2.50 8.21 13.83
CA ALA A 186 -3.26 8.65 12.67
C ALA A 186 -2.89 7.82 11.42
N ALA A 187 -1.60 7.54 11.20
CA ALA A 187 -1.17 6.68 10.10
C ALA A 187 -1.77 5.26 10.21
N LEU A 188 -1.72 4.66 11.40
CA LEU A 188 -2.33 3.35 11.66
C LEU A 188 -3.84 3.38 11.38
N ALA A 189 -4.55 4.42 11.84
CA ALA A 189 -5.98 4.59 11.61
C ALA A 189 -6.32 4.71 10.12
N VAL A 190 -5.51 5.43 9.34
CA VAL A 190 -5.65 5.52 7.88
C VAL A 190 -5.51 4.15 7.22
N LEU A 191 -4.54 3.34 7.64
CA LEU A 191 -4.31 1.99 7.11
C LEU A 191 -5.47 1.05 7.47
N VAL A 192 -5.96 1.09 8.72
CA VAL A 192 -7.15 0.33 9.15
C VAL A 192 -8.37 0.71 8.30
N ARG A 193 -8.60 2.02 8.12
CA ARG A 193 -9.67 2.50 7.25
C ARG A 193 -9.53 1.98 5.82
N GLN A 194 -8.31 2.00 5.27
CA GLN A 194 -8.05 1.51 3.92
C GLN A 194 -8.37 0.02 3.80
N LEU A 195 -7.97 -0.79 4.79
CA LEU A 195 -8.29 -2.21 4.82
C LEU A 195 -9.82 -2.45 4.84
N ILE A 196 -10.54 -1.73 5.70
CA ILE A 196 -12.01 -1.83 5.79
C ILE A 196 -12.68 -1.43 4.47
N VAL A 197 -12.25 -0.36 3.84
CA VAL A 197 -12.80 0.10 2.55
C VAL A 197 -12.55 -0.96 1.47
N THR A 198 -11.35 -1.53 1.42
CA THR A 198 -11.00 -2.58 0.45
C THR A 198 -11.80 -3.86 0.70
N ALA A 199 -11.96 -4.27 1.96
CA ALA A 199 -12.76 -5.45 2.32
C ALA A 199 -14.23 -5.29 1.90
N ARG A 200 -14.84 -4.13 2.20
CA ARG A 200 -16.22 -3.83 1.76
C ARG A 200 -16.37 -3.83 0.25
N PHE A 201 -15.39 -3.26 -0.45
CA PHE A 201 -15.39 -3.29 -1.92
C PHE A 201 -15.34 -4.72 -2.46
N TRP A 202 -14.60 -5.61 -1.79
CA TRP A 202 -14.56 -7.03 -2.12
C TRP A 202 -15.89 -7.72 -1.87
N GLU A 203 -16.48 -7.55 -0.68
CA GLU A 203 -17.74 -8.18 -0.29
C GLU A 203 -18.91 -7.81 -1.23
N VAL A 204 -19.05 -6.53 -1.54
CA VAL A 204 -20.12 -6.05 -2.47
C VAL A 204 -19.97 -6.65 -3.86
N SER A 205 -18.77 -7.02 -4.25
CA SER A 205 -18.50 -7.51 -5.59
C SER A 205 -18.64 -9.02 -5.78
N VAL A 206 -18.71 -9.76 -4.70
CA VAL A 206 -18.85 -11.23 -4.69
C VAL A 206 -20.27 -11.65 -4.25
N ALA A 207 -21.11 -10.68 -3.84
CA ALA A 207 -22.45 -10.93 -3.31
C ALA A 207 -23.54 -11.14 -4.38
N ASP A 208 -23.22 -11.04 -5.67
CA ASP A 208 -24.09 -11.34 -6.82
C ASP A 208 -23.67 -12.66 -7.46
#